data_1bc621fa056f0c9a86700ae82fc0e22d
#
_entry.id   1bc621fa056f0c9a86700ae82fc0e22d
#
_cell.length_a   1.000
_cell.length_b   1.000
_cell.length_c   1.000
_cell.angle_alpha   90.00
_cell.angle_beta   90.00
_cell.angle_gamma   90.00
#
_symmetry.space_group_name_H-M   'P 1'
#
loop_
_entity.id
_entity.type
_entity.pdbx_description
1 polymer ?
#
loop_
_entity_poly.entity_id
_entity_poly.type
_entity_poly.pdbx_seq_one_letter_code
_entity_poly.pdbx_strand_id
1 'polypeptide(L)'
;MNKRLAWLVLVGYILLAASAWAQPQIPPAPTQSIYVQDHAGVLDSETKSKINSLGSKLAAKTKAQIVVLTIKSLEEIPVETYALEVLRQWGIGDKQLNNGVLLLVAVNDRQSRIEVGYGLEGALNDAKTGAIQDTYMIPYFAANDYNKGIWNGYQALVNITAKEYNLDISTDAKPVKVQSAANQSWLDTLPWWAQLALAAGALALFICDWLFLGGSITYLILSLLRFRGGGGGGSGGGYGGGSGGGGGSSRKW
;
A
#
# COMPACT_ATOMS: atom_id res chain seq x y z
N MET A 1 -28.41 -37.77 -30.85
CA MET A 1 -27.84 -36.57 -30.23
C MET A 1 -27.34 -35.65 -31.33
N ASN A 2 -27.97 -34.49 -31.54
CA ASN A 2 -27.67 -33.60 -32.67
C ASN A 2 -26.23 -33.10 -32.58
N LYS A 3 -25.44 -33.29 -33.65
CA LYS A 3 -24.05 -32.85 -33.77
C LYS A 3 -23.85 -31.39 -33.36
N ARG A 4 -24.84 -30.52 -33.58
CA ARG A 4 -24.87 -29.12 -33.18
C ARG A 4 -24.93 -28.94 -31.64
N LEU A 5 -25.68 -29.80 -30.94
CA LEU A 5 -25.81 -29.77 -29.48
C LEU A 5 -24.49 -30.22 -28.81
N ALA A 6 -23.85 -31.25 -29.35
CA ALA A 6 -22.54 -31.72 -28.88
C ALA A 6 -21.47 -30.63 -29.07
N TRP A 7 -21.49 -29.88 -30.16
CA TRP A 7 -20.58 -28.77 -30.43
C TRP A 7 -20.78 -27.60 -29.44
N LEU A 8 -22.04 -27.23 -29.14
CA LEU A 8 -22.36 -26.19 -28.17
C LEU A 8 -21.92 -26.58 -26.74
N VAL A 9 -22.09 -27.85 -26.37
CA VAL A 9 -21.62 -28.35 -25.06
C VAL A 9 -20.09 -28.35 -24.99
N LEU A 10 -19.41 -28.72 -26.08
CA LEU A 10 -17.93 -28.71 -26.13
C LEU A 10 -17.39 -27.26 -26.04
N VAL A 11 -17.97 -26.31 -26.77
CA VAL A 11 -17.60 -24.90 -26.71
C VAL A 11 -17.90 -24.31 -25.33
N GLY A 12 -19.02 -24.65 -24.70
CA GLY A 12 -19.36 -24.26 -23.34
C GLY A 12 -18.35 -24.81 -22.30
N TYR A 13 -17.92 -26.06 -22.48
CA TYR A 13 -16.90 -26.67 -21.61
C TYR A 13 -15.52 -26.02 -21.78
N ILE A 14 -15.13 -25.66 -23.02
CA ILE A 14 -13.87 -24.95 -23.29
C ILE A 14 -13.91 -23.52 -22.71
N LEU A 15 -15.03 -22.83 -22.78
CA LEU A 15 -15.19 -21.50 -22.17
C LEU A 15 -15.19 -21.54 -20.64
N LEU A 16 -15.72 -22.61 -20.04
CA LEU A 16 -15.66 -22.82 -18.58
C LEU A 16 -14.26 -23.21 -18.10
N ALA A 17 -13.48 -23.93 -18.92
CA ALA A 17 -12.11 -24.31 -18.57
C ALA A 17 -11.11 -23.12 -18.64
N ALA A 18 -11.44 -22.03 -19.34
CA ALA A 18 -10.57 -20.87 -19.50
C ALA A 18 -10.53 -19.94 -18.26
N SER A 19 -11.33 -20.19 -17.23
CA SER A 19 -11.35 -19.40 -16.00
C SER A 19 -10.46 -19.98 -14.90
N ALA A 20 -9.39 -20.68 -15.25
CA ALA A 20 -8.35 -21.01 -14.27
C ALA A 20 -7.66 -19.69 -13.89
N TRP A 21 -8.12 -19.08 -12.80
CA TRP A 21 -7.45 -17.94 -12.18
C TRP A 21 -6.02 -18.34 -11.91
N ALA A 22 -5.06 -17.72 -12.59
CA ALA A 22 -3.65 -17.95 -12.32
C ALA A 22 -3.39 -17.58 -10.84
N GLN A 23 -3.20 -18.58 -10.01
CA GLN A 23 -2.79 -18.33 -8.63
C GLN A 23 -1.39 -17.74 -8.65
N PRO A 24 -1.11 -16.70 -7.83
CA PRO A 24 0.21 -16.12 -7.75
C PRO A 24 1.25 -17.21 -7.41
N GLN A 25 2.31 -17.29 -8.20
CA GLN A 25 3.45 -18.16 -7.87
C GLN A 25 4.25 -17.50 -6.73
N ILE A 26 3.89 -17.86 -5.51
CA ILE A 26 4.56 -17.36 -4.30
C ILE A 26 5.79 -18.23 -4.04
N PRO A 27 6.97 -17.63 -3.81
CA PRO A 27 8.15 -18.39 -3.39
C PRO A 27 7.86 -19.19 -2.12
N PRO A 28 8.51 -20.34 -1.91
CA PRO A 28 8.33 -21.10 -0.68
C PRO A 28 8.75 -20.29 0.54
N ALA A 29 8.08 -20.52 1.68
CA ALA A 29 8.39 -19.84 2.92
C ALA A 29 9.87 -20.07 3.32
N PRO A 30 10.60 -19.01 3.69
CA PRO A 30 12.02 -19.13 4.02
C PRO A 30 12.23 -19.88 5.34
N THR A 31 13.26 -20.70 5.39
CA THR A 31 13.70 -21.39 6.61
C THR A 31 14.89 -20.71 7.28
N GLN A 32 15.58 -19.82 6.54
CA GLN A 32 16.72 -19.03 7.02
C GLN A 32 16.49 -17.56 6.68
N SER A 33 17.09 -16.65 7.48
CA SER A 33 16.95 -15.21 7.26
C SER A 33 15.50 -14.78 7.07
N ILE A 34 14.62 -15.26 7.96
CA ILE A 34 13.16 -15.20 7.80
C ILE A 34 12.60 -13.78 7.71
N TYR A 35 13.36 -12.74 8.10
CA TYR A 35 12.90 -11.36 8.11
C TYR A 35 13.20 -10.60 6.80
N VAL A 36 14.01 -11.17 5.89
CA VAL A 36 14.29 -10.55 4.59
C VAL A 36 14.53 -11.60 3.50
N GLN A 37 13.75 -11.49 2.44
CA GLN A 37 13.88 -12.28 1.20
C GLN A 37 14.04 -11.33 0.02
N ASP A 38 15.20 -11.34 -0.60
CA ASP A 38 15.56 -10.43 -1.67
C ASP A 38 15.69 -11.17 -3.01
N HIS A 39 14.55 -11.46 -3.64
CA HIS A 39 14.50 -12.11 -4.95
C HIS A 39 14.74 -11.14 -6.11
N ALA A 40 14.62 -9.84 -5.88
CA ALA A 40 14.97 -8.82 -6.87
C ALA A 40 16.49 -8.54 -6.92
N GLY A 41 17.23 -8.87 -5.85
CA GLY A 41 18.66 -8.63 -5.76
C GLY A 41 19.02 -7.15 -5.59
N VAL A 42 18.17 -6.37 -4.90
CA VAL A 42 18.34 -4.91 -4.72
C VAL A 42 18.89 -4.53 -3.35
N LEU A 43 19.07 -5.49 -2.45
CA LEU A 43 19.58 -5.25 -1.10
C LEU A 43 21.01 -5.75 -0.96
N ASP A 44 21.85 -4.93 -0.34
CA ASP A 44 23.20 -5.34 0.06
C ASP A 44 23.18 -6.25 1.32
N SER A 45 24.30 -6.88 1.60
CA SER A 45 24.46 -7.79 2.73
C SER A 45 24.34 -7.08 4.09
N GLU A 46 24.75 -5.81 4.17
CA GLU A 46 24.65 -5.01 5.37
C GLU A 46 23.19 -4.73 5.73
N THR A 47 22.41 -4.28 4.77
CA THR A 47 20.96 -4.01 4.96
C THR A 47 20.21 -5.29 5.35
N LYS A 48 20.50 -6.43 4.70
CA LYS A 48 19.92 -7.74 5.05
C LYS A 48 20.26 -8.14 6.48
N SER A 49 21.50 -7.96 6.90
CA SER A 49 21.95 -8.27 8.26
C SER A 49 21.26 -7.39 9.31
N LYS A 50 21.14 -6.08 9.03
CA LYS A 50 20.44 -5.13 9.91
C LYS A 50 18.96 -5.50 10.07
N ILE A 51 18.26 -5.82 8.99
CA ILE A 51 16.86 -6.24 9.01
C ILE A 51 16.69 -7.52 9.85
N ASN A 52 17.51 -8.55 9.61
CA ASN A 52 17.44 -9.80 10.37
C ASN A 52 17.70 -9.58 11.86
N SER A 53 18.72 -8.78 12.21
CA SER A 53 19.04 -8.47 13.60
C SER A 53 17.92 -7.72 14.32
N LEU A 54 17.36 -6.70 13.67
CA LEU A 54 16.30 -5.88 14.26
C LEU A 54 14.99 -6.66 14.36
N GLY A 55 14.63 -7.44 13.32
CA GLY A 55 13.47 -8.31 13.30
C GLY A 55 13.52 -9.38 14.40
N SER A 56 14.66 -10.04 14.57
CA SER A 56 14.86 -11.00 15.65
C SER A 56 14.69 -10.38 17.02
N LYS A 57 15.24 -9.18 17.25
CA LYS A 57 15.09 -8.45 18.53
C LYS A 57 13.63 -8.12 18.84
N LEU A 58 12.87 -7.67 17.83
CA LEU A 58 11.45 -7.40 17.98
C LEU A 58 10.68 -8.68 18.30
N ALA A 59 10.85 -9.70 17.48
CA ALA A 59 10.12 -10.97 17.61
C ALA A 59 10.38 -11.69 18.93
N ALA A 60 11.61 -11.64 19.43
CA ALA A 60 11.97 -12.23 20.73
C ALA A 60 11.18 -11.63 21.91
N LYS A 61 10.73 -10.38 21.79
CA LYS A 61 10.02 -9.68 22.87
C LYS A 61 8.49 -9.64 22.66
N THR A 62 8.04 -9.67 21.41
CA THR A 62 6.64 -9.41 21.06
C THR A 62 5.99 -10.55 20.31
N LYS A 63 6.76 -11.49 19.80
CA LYS A 63 6.38 -12.48 18.79
C LYS A 63 5.92 -11.87 17.45
N ALA A 64 5.92 -10.53 17.33
CA ALA A 64 5.59 -9.86 16.08
C ALA A 64 6.69 -10.11 15.05
N GLN A 65 6.30 -10.39 13.82
CA GLN A 65 7.22 -10.62 12.71
C GLN A 65 6.98 -9.57 11.62
N ILE A 66 8.00 -8.81 11.30
CA ILE A 66 8.00 -7.88 10.16
C ILE A 66 8.96 -8.46 9.12
N VAL A 67 8.43 -8.79 7.95
CA VAL A 67 9.17 -9.46 6.89
C VAL A 67 9.25 -8.55 5.66
N VAL A 68 10.43 -8.46 5.07
CA VAL A 68 10.67 -7.79 3.78
C VAL A 68 10.73 -8.83 2.69
N LEU A 69 9.99 -8.62 1.63
CA LEU A 69 10.08 -9.39 0.39
C LEU A 69 10.29 -8.43 -0.79
N THR A 70 11.39 -8.60 -1.51
CA THR A 70 11.57 -7.93 -2.80
C THR A 70 11.43 -8.94 -3.94
N ILE A 71 10.70 -8.59 -4.96
CA ILE A 71 10.50 -9.39 -6.17
C ILE A 71 10.76 -8.54 -7.42
N LYS A 72 11.07 -9.21 -8.52
CA LYS A 72 11.28 -8.52 -9.79
C LYS A 72 9.98 -7.96 -10.34
N SER A 73 8.94 -8.77 -10.43
CA SER A 73 7.63 -8.40 -10.95
C SER A 73 6.50 -9.19 -10.30
N LEU A 74 5.30 -8.61 -10.31
CA LEU A 74 4.05 -9.20 -9.85
C LEU A 74 3.36 -10.06 -10.94
N GLU A 75 3.91 -10.08 -12.17
CA GLU A 75 3.35 -10.84 -13.31
C GLU A 75 1.84 -10.56 -13.51
N GLU A 76 1.47 -9.26 -13.51
CA GLU A 76 0.10 -8.75 -13.66
C GLU A 76 -0.86 -9.03 -12.48
N ILE A 77 -0.39 -9.68 -11.42
CA ILE A 77 -1.20 -9.93 -10.22
C ILE A 77 -1.31 -8.63 -9.41
N PRO A 78 -2.52 -8.25 -8.94
CA PRO A 78 -2.67 -7.10 -8.06
C PRO A 78 -1.77 -7.23 -6.82
N VAL A 79 -1.05 -6.15 -6.48
CA VAL A 79 -0.08 -6.16 -5.37
C VAL A 79 -0.72 -6.52 -4.04
N GLU A 80 -1.98 -6.15 -3.84
CA GLU A 80 -2.80 -6.48 -2.68
C GLU A 80 -3.01 -7.99 -2.56
N THR A 81 -3.42 -8.62 -3.65
CA THR A 81 -3.64 -10.07 -3.71
C THR A 81 -2.35 -10.83 -3.46
N TYR A 82 -1.26 -10.41 -4.11
CA TYR A 82 0.03 -11.04 -3.95
C TYR A 82 0.54 -10.95 -2.51
N ALA A 83 0.50 -9.75 -1.90
CA ALA A 83 0.98 -9.52 -0.55
C ALA A 83 0.18 -10.29 0.50
N LEU A 84 -1.15 -10.29 0.38
CA LEU A 84 -2.04 -11.02 1.28
C LEU A 84 -1.78 -12.53 1.21
N GLU A 85 -1.59 -13.06 0.00
CA GLU A 85 -1.33 -14.48 -0.19
C GLU A 85 0.04 -14.88 0.38
N VAL A 86 1.08 -14.05 0.19
CA VAL A 86 2.39 -14.25 0.84
C VAL A 86 2.26 -14.26 2.36
N LEU A 87 1.58 -13.26 2.94
CA LEU A 87 1.39 -13.15 4.39
C LEU A 87 0.76 -14.44 4.95
N ARG A 88 -0.25 -14.97 4.25
CA ARG A 88 -0.98 -16.17 4.65
C ARG A 88 -0.17 -17.46 4.46
N GLN A 89 0.41 -17.66 3.28
CA GLN A 89 1.14 -18.88 2.96
C GLN A 89 2.42 -19.02 3.79
N TRP A 90 3.12 -17.91 4.04
CA TRP A 90 4.30 -17.92 4.90
C TRP A 90 3.96 -17.96 6.38
N GLY A 91 2.69 -17.67 6.74
CA GLY A 91 2.25 -17.64 8.14
C GLY A 91 2.99 -16.59 8.95
N ILE A 92 3.20 -15.38 8.37
CA ILE A 92 3.95 -14.31 9.01
C ILE A 92 3.24 -13.85 10.29
N GLY A 93 3.95 -13.86 11.41
CA GLY A 93 3.44 -13.50 12.73
C GLY A 93 3.09 -14.71 13.61
N ASP A 94 2.73 -14.43 14.86
CA ASP A 94 2.24 -15.45 15.80
C ASP A 94 0.80 -15.84 15.45
N LYS A 95 0.50 -17.15 15.45
CA LYS A 95 -0.82 -17.69 15.06
C LYS A 95 -1.97 -17.22 15.96
N GLN A 96 -1.71 -16.91 17.22
CA GLN A 96 -2.72 -16.45 18.16
C GLN A 96 -2.85 -14.94 18.16
N LEU A 97 -1.73 -14.24 17.99
CA LEU A 97 -1.69 -12.78 18.04
C LEU A 97 -1.94 -12.14 16.66
N ASN A 98 -1.80 -12.89 15.56
CA ASN A 98 -1.94 -12.39 14.17
C ASN A 98 -1.14 -11.09 13.92
N ASN A 99 0.06 -10.99 14.50
CA ASN A 99 0.88 -9.79 14.53
C ASN A 99 2.01 -9.82 13.50
N GLY A 100 1.69 -10.28 12.30
CA GLY A 100 2.59 -10.26 11.16
C GLY A 100 2.46 -8.98 10.34
N VAL A 101 3.58 -8.57 9.72
CA VAL A 101 3.63 -7.47 8.74
C VAL A 101 4.52 -7.90 7.59
N LEU A 102 4.05 -7.72 6.37
CA LEU A 102 4.83 -7.91 5.15
C LEU A 102 5.08 -6.57 4.47
N LEU A 103 6.34 -6.24 4.22
CA LEU A 103 6.77 -5.16 3.36
C LEU A 103 7.18 -5.75 2.02
N LEU A 104 6.31 -5.65 1.02
CA LEU A 104 6.53 -6.13 -0.34
C LEU A 104 7.00 -4.99 -1.25
N VAL A 105 8.02 -5.25 -2.06
CA VAL A 105 8.53 -4.32 -3.09
C VAL A 105 8.68 -5.04 -4.41
N ALA A 106 7.89 -4.68 -5.41
CA ALA A 106 7.97 -5.17 -6.78
C ALA A 106 8.71 -4.13 -7.64
N VAL A 107 9.96 -4.42 -7.94
CA VAL A 107 10.93 -3.44 -8.45
C VAL A 107 10.59 -2.99 -9.87
N ASN A 108 10.32 -3.92 -10.78
CA ASN A 108 10.02 -3.59 -12.19
C ASN A 108 8.65 -2.93 -12.33
N ASP A 109 7.69 -3.31 -11.48
CA ASP A 109 6.32 -2.74 -11.49
C ASP A 109 6.27 -1.39 -10.78
N ARG A 110 7.36 -1.01 -10.09
CA ARG A 110 7.42 0.18 -9.24
C ARG A 110 6.25 0.26 -8.27
N GLN A 111 6.00 -0.85 -7.59
CA GLN A 111 4.93 -0.96 -6.62
C GLN A 111 5.46 -1.49 -5.30
N SER A 112 4.94 -0.94 -4.21
CA SER A 112 5.18 -1.45 -2.87
C SER A 112 3.87 -1.60 -2.11
N ARG A 113 3.84 -2.55 -1.18
CA ARG A 113 2.74 -2.74 -0.26
C ARG A 113 3.24 -3.10 1.13
N ILE A 114 2.61 -2.52 2.12
CA ILE A 114 2.70 -2.99 3.50
C ILE A 114 1.39 -3.69 3.81
N GLU A 115 1.45 -4.99 4.01
CA GLU A 115 0.32 -5.82 4.42
C GLU A 115 0.40 -6.10 5.91
N VAL A 116 -0.70 -5.94 6.64
CA VAL A 116 -0.73 -5.99 8.10
C VAL A 116 -1.71 -7.05 8.58
N GLY A 117 -1.26 -7.90 9.49
CA GLY A 117 -2.12 -8.87 10.17
C GLY A 117 -3.03 -8.21 11.20
N TYR A 118 -4.17 -8.81 11.47
CA TYR A 118 -5.23 -8.26 12.33
C TYR A 118 -4.76 -7.75 13.69
N GLY A 119 -3.79 -8.42 14.29
CA GLY A 119 -3.28 -8.05 15.62
C GLY A 119 -2.53 -6.72 15.66
N LEU A 120 -2.15 -6.18 14.50
CA LEU A 120 -1.44 -4.90 14.41
C LEU A 120 -2.22 -3.82 13.64
N GLU A 121 -3.44 -4.09 13.12
CA GLU A 121 -4.22 -3.10 12.37
C GLU A 121 -4.54 -1.84 13.19
N GLY A 122 -4.73 -1.97 14.49
CA GLY A 122 -4.92 -0.82 15.39
C GLY A 122 -3.70 0.10 15.45
N ALA A 123 -2.51 -0.49 15.48
CA ALA A 123 -1.25 0.26 15.53
C ALA A 123 -0.79 0.72 14.14
N LEU A 124 -0.92 -0.14 13.13
CA LEU A 124 -0.46 0.03 11.74
C LEU A 124 -1.66 0.01 10.77
N ASN A 125 -2.57 0.97 10.91
CA ASN A 125 -3.69 1.11 9.98
C ASN A 125 -3.23 1.65 8.61
N ASP A 126 -4.14 1.63 7.61
CA ASP A 126 -3.85 2.02 6.23
C ASP A 126 -3.26 3.44 6.10
N ALA A 127 -3.74 4.38 6.92
CA ALA A 127 -3.22 5.75 6.89
C ALA A 127 -1.77 5.82 7.38
N LYS A 128 -1.44 5.08 8.44
CA LYS A 128 -0.08 5.06 8.98
C LYS A 128 0.87 4.30 8.07
N THR A 129 0.46 3.15 7.53
CA THR A 129 1.28 2.39 6.57
C THR A 129 1.52 3.19 5.30
N GLY A 130 0.51 3.94 4.83
CA GLY A 130 0.65 4.89 3.74
C GLY A 130 1.65 5.98 4.04
N ALA A 131 1.54 6.63 5.19
CA ALA A 131 2.47 7.67 5.63
C ALA A 131 3.92 7.16 5.77
N ILE A 132 4.10 5.92 6.23
CA ILE A 132 5.43 5.27 6.28
C ILE A 132 6.02 5.16 4.88
N GLN A 133 5.25 4.64 3.92
CA GLN A 133 5.73 4.51 2.55
C GLN A 133 6.08 5.88 1.97
N ASP A 134 5.18 6.85 2.07
CA ASP A 134 5.35 8.19 1.50
C ASP A 134 6.55 8.94 2.10
N THR A 135 6.82 8.75 3.40
CA THR A 135 7.84 9.50 4.12
C THR A 135 9.21 8.82 4.12
N TYR A 136 9.23 7.49 4.25
CA TYR A 136 10.47 6.76 4.51
C TYR A 136 10.94 5.88 3.35
N MET A 137 10.07 5.59 2.35
CA MET A 137 10.39 4.64 1.30
C MET A 137 10.36 5.25 -0.10
N ILE A 138 9.24 5.82 -0.52
CA ILE A 138 9.01 6.28 -1.90
C ILE A 138 10.04 7.27 -2.41
N PRO A 139 10.49 8.29 -1.63
CA PRO A 139 11.51 9.22 -2.11
C PRO A 139 12.84 8.54 -2.46
N TYR A 140 13.20 7.50 -1.72
CA TYR A 140 14.40 6.71 -2.00
C TYR A 140 14.19 5.78 -3.20
N PHE A 141 13.02 5.15 -3.32
CA PHE A 141 12.67 4.28 -4.45
C PHE A 141 12.67 5.05 -5.78
N ALA A 142 12.15 6.28 -5.79
CA ALA A 142 12.20 7.17 -6.94
C ALA A 142 13.64 7.46 -7.39
N ALA A 143 14.59 7.44 -6.45
CA ALA A 143 16.02 7.59 -6.71
C ALA A 143 16.75 6.23 -6.92
N ASN A 144 16.02 5.12 -7.01
CA ASN A 144 16.52 3.74 -7.07
C ASN A 144 17.40 3.32 -5.87
N ASP A 145 17.33 4.01 -4.73
CA ASP A 145 18.04 3.66 -3.50
C ASP A 145 17.15 2.75 -2.62
N TYR A 146 17.01 1.51 -3.05
CA TYR A 146 16.17 0.52 -2.37
C TYR A 146 16.69 0.16 -0.98
N ASN A 147 18.02 0.15 -0.78
CA ASN A 147 18.62 -0.11 0.51
C ASN A 147 18.14 0.87 1.58
N LYS A 148 18.26 2.18 1.30
CA LYS A 148 17.81 3.20 2.25
C LYS A 148 16.30 3.22 2.41
N GLY A 149 15.54 3.10 1.33
CA GLY A 149 14.08 3.12 1.38
C GLY A 149 13.53 1.98 2.23
N ILE A 150 13.98 0.75 1.96
CA ILE A 150 13.53 -0.43 2.70
C ILE A 150 14.00 -0.37 4.16
N TRP A 151 15.25 0.00 4.42
CA TRP A 151 15.76 0.09 5.78
C TRP A 151 15.02 1.13 6.62
N ASN A 152 14.80 2.34 6.11
CA ASN A 152 14.07 3.37 6.84
C ASN A 152 12.59 3.00 7.07
N GLY A 153 11.92 2.44 6.05
CA GLY A 153 10.55 1.93 6.19
C GLY A 153 10.45 0.81 7.23
N TYR A 154 11.38 -0.14 7.19
CA TYR A 154 11.46 -1.23 8.16
C TYR A 154 11.64 -0.74 9.59
N GLN A 155 12.55 0.20 9.81
CA GLN A 155 12.76 0.82 11.11
C GLN A 155 11.50 1.55 11.61
N ALA A 156 10.80 2.27 10.74
CA ALA A 156 9.55 2.95 11.10
C ALA A 156 8.45 1.96 11.52
N LEU A 157 8.33 0.83 10.79
CA LEU A 157 7.40 -0.25 11.16
C LEU A 157 7.75 -0.86 12.52
N VAL A 158 9.04 -1.17 12.75
CA VAL A 158 9.52 -1.70 14.04
C VAL A 158 9.23 -0.73 15.20
N ASN A 159 9.47 0.57 15.00
CA ASN A 159 9.20 1.58 16.03
C ASN A 159 7.72 1.62 16.44
N ILE A 160 6.82 1.61 15.48
CA ILE A 160 5.37 1.65 15.76
C ILE A 160 4.94 0.35 16.43
N THR A 161 5.39 -0.79 15.90
CA THR A 161 5.10 -2.10 16.49
C THR A 161 5.64 -2.22 17.91
N ALA A 162 6.88 -1.79 18.17
CA ALA A 162 7.46 -1.83 19.51
C ALA A 162 6.64 -1.00 20.51
N LYS A 163 6.20 0.20 20.11
CA LYS A 163 5.36 1.07 20.96
C LYS A 163 4.02 0.42 21.30
N GLU A 164 3.41 -0.32 20.40
CA GLU A 164 2.16 -1.06 20.67
C GLU A 164 2.34 -2.07 21.81
N TYR A 165 3.52 -2.66 21.90
CA TYR A 165 3.89 -3.58 23.00
C TYR A 165 4.60 -2.89 24.18
N ASN A 166 4.52 -1.56 24.28
CA ASN A 166 5.18 -0.76 25.34
C ASN A 166 6.69 -1.01 25.44
N LEU A 167 7.34 -1.26 24.32
CA LEU A 167 8.78 -1.45 24.22
C LEU A 167 9.45 -0.21 23.63
N ASP A 168 10.54 0.22 24.24
CA ASP A 168 11.43 1.22 23.66
C ASP A 168 12.53 0.52 22.85
N ILE A 169 12.34 0.49 21.53
CA ILE A 169 13.35 0.05 20.58
C ILE A 169 13.79 1.31 19.82
N SER A 170 14.89 1.89 20.25
CA SER A 170 15.50 3.03 19.56
C SER A 170 15.94 2.61 18.16
N THR A 171 15.45 3.30 17.13
CA THR A 171 15.89 3.16 15.75
C THR A 171 16.18 4.53 15.14
N ASP A 172 17.10 4.56 14.16
CA ASP A 172 17.55 5.79 13.49
C ASP A 172 16.75 6.06 12.20
N ALA A 173 15.47 5.68 12.16
CA ALA A 173 14.61 5.95 10.98
C ALA A 173 14.62 7.44 10.64
N LYS A 174 15.12 7.77 9.46
CA LYS A 174 15.23 9.16 9.01
C LYS A 174 14.10 9.47 8.04
N PRO A 175 13.10 10.27 8.44
CA PRO A 175 12.10 10.75 7.51
C PRO A 175 12.78 11.62 6.46
N VAL A 176 12.48 11.36 5.19
CA VAL A 176 12.80 12.32 4.15
C VAL A 176 11.80 13.44 4.27
N LYS A 177 12.28 14.65 4.53
CA LYS A 177 11.45 15.83 4.32
C LYS A 177 11.22 15.94 2.82
N VAL A 178 10.23 15.21 2.31
CA VAL A 178 9.71 15.50 1.00
C VAL A 178 9.15 16.91 1.10
N GLN A 179 9.87 17.90 0.63
CA GLN A 179 9.22 19.13 0.21
C GLN A 179 8.26 18.69 -0.88
N SER A 180 6.99 18.54 -0.48
CA SER A 180 5.93 18.13 -1.37
C SER A 180 5.85 19.18 -2.48
N ALA A 181 6.58 18.96 -3.58
CA ALA A 181 6.33 19.68 -4.83
C ALA A 181 4.85 19.53 -5.27
N ALA A 182 4.16 18.52 -4.72
CA ALA A 182 2.74 18.29 -4.93
C ALA A 182 1.82 19.32 -4.25
N ASN A 183 2.32 20.17 -3.34
CA ASN A 183 1.52 21.20 -2.68
C ASN A 183 1.92 22.62 -3.05
N GLN A 184 2.86 22.82 -3.96
CA GLN A 184 3.00 24.12 -4.60
C GLN A 184 1.91 24.21 -5.67
N SER A 185 0.75 24.72 -5.27
CA SER A 185 -0.27 25.15 -6.22
C SER A 185 0.40 26.13 -7.19
N TRP A 186 0.07 26.02 -8.49
CA TRP A 186 0.52 27.03 -9.47
C TRP A 186 0.12 28.45 -9.01
N LEU A 187 -0.87 28.57 -8.12
CA LEU A 187 -1.27 29.81 -7.46
C LEU A 187 -0.15 30.37 -6.59
N ASP A 188 0.65 29.54 -5.95
CA ASP A 188 1.74 29.98 -5.05
C ASP A 188 2.94 30.55 -5.85
N THR A 189 3.00 30.26 -7.14
CA THR A 189 4.00 30.84 -8.05
C THR A 189 3.61 32.22 -8.57
N LEU A 190 2.34 32.63 -8.37
CA LEU A 190 1.85 33.94 -8.80
C LEU A 190 2.19 35.01 -7.77
N PRO A 191 2.51 36.24 -8.21
CA PRO A 191 2.70 37.35 -7.30
C PRO A 191 1.41 37.64 -6.52
N TRP A 192 1.53 38.12 -5.30
CA TRP A 192 0.41 38.29 -4.38
C TRP A 192 -0.79 39.12 -4.96
N TRP A 193 -0.49 40.11 -5.82
CA TRP A 193 -1.54 40.92 -6.48
C TRP A 193 -2.32 40.07 -7.53
N ALA A 194 -1.71 39.10 -8.20
CA ALA A 194 -2.39 38.20 -9.13
C ALA A 194 -3.29 37.20 -8.40
N GLN A 195 -2.89 36.74 -7.23
CA GLN A 195 -3.74 35.93 -6.35
C GLN A 195 -4.99 36.71 -5.89
N LEU A 196 -4.82 37.98 -5.52
CA LEU A 196 -5.94 38.88 -5.19
C LEU A 196 -6.86 39.16 -6.38
N ALA A 197 -6.29 39.34 -7.58
CA ALA A 197 -7.07 39.52 -8.80
C ALA A 197 -7.90 38.27 -9.15
N LEU A 198 -7.35 37.08 -8.99
CA LEU A 198 -8.08 35.82 -9.18
C LEU A 198 -9.18 35.64 -8.14
N ALA A 199 -8.92 35.96 -6.88
CA ALA A 199 -9.93 35.89 -5.82
C ALA A 199 -11.09 36.90 -6.07
N ALA A 200 -10.75 38.12 -6.47
CA ALA A 200 -11.75 39.15 -6.82
C ALA A 200 -12.57 38.75 -8.06
N GLY A 201 -11.93 38.17 -9.09
CA GLY A 201 -12.60 37.62 -10.26
C GLY A 201 -13.57 36.48 -9.92
N ALA A 202 -13.15 35.53 -9.09
CA ALA A 202 -14.00 34.43 -8.63
C ALA A 202 -15.20 34.94 -7.83
N LEU A 203 -14.99 35.97 -6.96
CA LEU A 203 -16.06 36.59 -6.20
C LEU A 203 -17.04 37.32 -7.11
N ALA A 204 -16.55 38.04 -8.13
CA ALA A 204 -17.40 38.72 -9.10
C ALA A 204 -18.24 37.71 -9.90
N LEU A 205 -17.67 36.61 -10.33
CA LEU A 205 -18.42 35.52 -11.02
C LEU A 205 -19.48 34.92 -10.11
N PHE A 206 -19.17 34.71 -8.84
CA PHE A 206 -20.12 34.21 -7.84
C PHE A 206 -21.30 35.18 -7.66
N ILE A 207 -21.01 36.48 -7.56
CA ILE A 207 -22.06 37.53 -7.45
C ILE A 207 -22.90 37.58 -8.73
N CYS A 208 -22.28 37.50 -9.91
CA CYS A 208 -23.00 37.47 -11.17
C CYS A 208 -23.92 36.24 -11.30
N ASP A 209 -23.45 35.05 -10.91
CA ASP A 209 -24.26 33.83 -10.89
C ASP A 209 -25.49 33.98 -9.99
N TRP A 210 -25.32 34.63 -8.82
CA TRP A 210 -26.42 34.86 -7.90
C TRP A 210 -27.41 35.91 -8.40
N LEU A 211 -26.94 36.99 -9.03
CA LEU A 211 -27.80 38.08 -9.53
C LEU A 211 -28.54 37.73 -10.84
N PHE A 212 -27.89 37.03 -11.76
CA PHE A 212 -28.42 36.75 -13.09
C PHE A 212 -28.95 35.34 -13.31
N LEU A 213 -28.41 34.35 -12.60
CA LEU A 213 -28.70 32.91 -12.79
C LEU A 213 -29.32 32.28 -11.53
N GLY A 214 -29.62 33.06 -10.49
CA GLY A 214 -30.21 32.57 -9.25
C GLY A 214 -29.36 31.51 -8.52
N GLY A 215 -28.02 31.51 -8.70
CA GLY A 215 -27.13 30.56 -8.05
C GLY A 215 -27.04 29.18 -8.70
N SER A 216 -27.56 29.03 -9.92
CA SER A 216 -27.65 27.71 -10.60
C SER A 216 -26.32 27.09 -10.85
N ILE A 217 -25.29 27.84 -11.25
CA ILE A 217 -23.94 27.36 -11.51
C ILE A 217 -23.27 26.97 -10.20
N THR A 218 -23.40 27.81 -9.18
CA THR A 218 -22.89 27.55 -7.83
C THR A 218 -23.47 26.24 -7.26
N TYR A 219 -24.78 26.03 -7.41
CA TYR A 219 -25.47 24.83 -6.95
C TYR A 219 -24.98 23.58 -7.70
N LEU A 220 -24.78 23.70 -9.02
CA LEU A 220 -24.24 22.61 -9.84
C LEU A 220 -22.82 22.22 -9.41
N ILE A 221 -21.93 23.18 -9.17
CA ILE A 221 -20.55 22.93 -8.70
C ILE A 221 -20.56 22.27 -7.32
N LEU A 222 -21.38 22.75 -6.38
CA LEU A 222 -21.53 22.16 -5.05
C LEU A 222 -22.10 20.75 -5.09
N SER A 223 -23.02 20.46 -6.01
CA SER A 223 -23.56 19.11 -6.21
C SER A 223 -22.51 18.15 -6.72
N LEU A 224 -21.67 18.56 -7.68
CA LEU A 224 -20.55 17.77 -8.22
C LEU A 224 -19.47 17.50 -7.15
N LEU A 225 -19.18 18.48 -6.28
CA LEU A 225 -18.25 18.31 -5.17
C LEU A 225 -18.78 17.32 -4.11
N ARG A 226 -20.09 17.31 -3.86
CA ARG A 226 -20.74 16.31 -2.98
C ARG A 226 -20.67 14.89 -3.53
N PHE A 227 -20.72 14.72 -4.85
CA PHE A 227 -20.60 13.40 -5.49
C PHE A 227 -19.18 12.82 -5.45
N ARG A 228 -18.16 13.64 -5.22
CA ARG A 228 -16.76 13.22 -5.18
C ARG A 228 -16.31 12.70 -3.79
N GLY A 229 -17.16 12.78 -2.75
CA GLY A 229 -16.88 12.37 -1.37
C GLY A 229 -17.42 11.01 -0.95
N GLY A 230 -17.90 10.19 -1.86
CA GLY A 230 -18.50 8.90 -1.58
C GLY A 230 -17.65 7.73 -2.07
N GLY A 231 -16.56 7.41 -1.40
CA GLY A 231 -15.83 6.16 -1.57
C GLY A 231 -16.62 5.03 -0.92
N GLY A 232 -17.36 4.26 -1.70
CA GLY A 232 -18.16 3.14 -1.26
C GLY A 232 -17.28 1.98 -0.78
N GLY A 233 -17.49 1.53 0.47
CA GLY A 233 -17.04 0.25 0.94
C GLY A 233 -17.76 -0.88 0.23
N GLY A 234 -17.03 -1.73 -0.51
CA GLY A 234 -17.49 -2.98 -1.06
C GLY A 234 -17.29 -4.09 -0.03
N SER A 235 -18.36 -4.56 0.58
CA SER A 235 -18.37 -5.82 1.33
C SER A 235 -18.41 -6.98 0.34
N GLY A 236 -17.36 -7.80 0.31
CA GLY A 236 -17.32 -9.08 -0.38
C GLY A 236 -16.97 -10.16 0.62
N GLY A 237 -17.96 -11.00 0.96
CA GLY A 237 -17.83 -12.06 1.92
C GLY A 237 -17.17 -13.31 1.38
N GLY A 238 -16.56 -14.06 2.28
CA GLY A 238 -16.51 -15.52 2.30
C GLY A 238 -15.18 -16.15 1.92
N TYR A 239 -14.47 -16.69 2.87
CA TYR A 239 -14.10 -18.07 3.15
C TYR A 239 -13.05 -18.10 4.25
N GLY A 240 -13.29 -18.94 5.25
CA GLY A 240 -12.56 -18.93 6.50
C GLY A 240 -11.18 -19.58 6.47
N GLY A 241 -10.34 -19.15 7.39
CA GLY A 241 -9.17 -19.84 7.90
C GLY A 241 -7.85 -19.13 7.61
N GLY A 242 -7.51 -18.15 8.41
CA GLY A 242 -6.21 -17.48 8.38
C GLY A 242 -6.43 -15.96 8.31
N SER A 243 -6.21 -15.30 9.42
CA SER A 243 -6.68 -13.97 9.68
C SER A 243 -5.72 -12.86 9.22
N GLY A 244 -5.73 -12.59 7.93
CA GLY A 244 -5.29 -11.31 7.38
C GLY A 244 -6.44 -10.73 6.58
N GLY A 245 -6.98 -9.60 6.98
CA GLY A 245 -8.13 -8.93 6.36
C GLY A 245 -7.78 -7.98 5.23
N GLY A 246 -6.53 -7.93 4.78
CA GLY A 246 -6.11 -7.01 3.75
C GLY A 246 -5.90 -5.59 4.26
N GLY A 247 -5.65 -5.41 5.55
CA GLY A 247 -5.21 -4.14 6.11
C GLY A 247 -3.83 -3.76 5.59
N GLY A 248 -3.61 -2.46 5.37
CA GLY A 248 -2.35 -1.96 4.84
C GLY A 248 -2.51 -0.98 3.69
N SER A 249 -1.45 -0.65 3.01
CA SER A 249 -1.48 0.34 1.93
C SER A 249 -0.52 0.00 0.81
N SER A 250 -0.86 0.41 -0.40
CA SER A 250 -0.02 0.27 -1.60
C SER A 250 0.43 1.63 -2.09
N ARG A 251 1.60 1.68 -2.72
CA ARG A 251 2.17 2.86 -3.38
C ARG A 251 2.83 2.49 -4.68
N LYS A 252 2.86 3.49 -5.60
CA LYS A 252 3.62 3.45 -6.85
C LYS A 252 4.58 4.63 -6.85
N TRP A 253 5.73 4.50 -7.57
CA TRP A 253 6.73 5.57 -7.70
C TRP A 253 7.28 5.68 -9.11
#